data_8d045ee395c4e323e95166d0a88c2ea3
#
_entry.id   8d045ee395c4e323e95166d0a88c2ea3
#
_cell.length_a   1.000
_cell.length_b   1.000
_cell.length_c   1.000
_cell.angle_alpha   90.00
_cell.angle_beta   90.00
_cell.angle_gamma   90.00
#
_symmetry.space_group_name_H-M   'P 1'
#
loop_
_entity.id
_entity.type
_entity.pdbx_description
1 polymer ?
#
loop_
_entity_poly.entity_id
_entity_poly.type
_entity_poly.pdbx_seq_one_letter_code
_entity_poly.pdbx_strand_id
1 'polypeptide(L)'
;MTLRQRYQFVIDYFEKHNPDAETELIYDDPYQLLVAVILSAQCTDKRVNMTTPAIFEKYPEVEALSKASFEDLFPYIKSISYPNNKTKHLIGMAKTIMEKFNGHIPMTIEELIQLPGVGRKTANVITSVIDRQPNMAVDTHVFRVSKRIGLVPTSATTPLAVEKELIKNIPKEYIHKAHHWLILHGRYICIARTPRCGVCGLKPACKYFKKNYS
;
A
#
# COMPACT_ATOMS: atom_id res chain seq x y z
N MET A 1 -16.93 22.99 9.76
CA MET A 1 -17.07 21.84 8.85
C MET A 1 -17.26 20.59 9.66
N THR A 2 -18.36 19.86 9.44
CA THR A 2 -18.66 18.56 10.07
C THR A 2 -17.73 17.46 9.51
N LEU A 3 -17.72 16.29 10.13
CA LEU A 3 -16.91 15.17 9.64
C LEU A 3 -17.35 14.73 8.23
N ARG A 4 -18.68 14.59 8.02
CA ARG A 4 -19.26 14.25 6.71
C ARG A 4 -18.86 15.24 5.60
N GLN A 5 -18.97 16.53 5.89
CA GLN A 5 -18.55 17.58 4.92
C GLN A 5 -17.04 17.53 4.63
N ARG A 6 -16.23 17.14 5.62
CA ARG A 6 -14.79 17.00 5.43
C ARG A 6 -14.44 15.83 4.52
N TYR A 7 -15.08 14.68 4.72
CA TYR A 7 -14.89 13.53 3.81
C TYR A 7 -15.31 13.88 2.39
N GLN A 8 -16.49 14.48 2.21
CA GLN A 8 -16.95 14.90 0.89
C GLN A 8 -15.96 15.85 0.21
N PHE A 9 -15.51 16.89 0.91
CA PHE A 9 -14.54 17.84 0.38
C PHE A 9 -13.23 17.15 -0.04
N VAL A 10 -12.74 16.19 0.74
CA VAL A 10 -11.49 15.47 0.45
C VAL A 10 -11.66 14.56 -0.76
N ILE A 11 -12.78 13.86 -0.87
CA ILE A 11 -13.10 13.00 -2.02
C ILE A 11 -13.21 13.85 -3.29
N ASP A 12 -14.03 14.91 -3.28
CA ASP A 12 -14.21 15.80 -4.43
C ASP A 12 -12.90 16.42 -4.89
N TYR A 13 -12.04 16.81 -3.93
CA TYR A 13 -10.72 17.34 -4.25
C TYR A 13 -9.87 16.33 -4.99
N PHE A 14 -9.77 15.09 -4.50
CA PHE A 14 -8.93 14.08 -5.10
C PHE A 14 -9.49 13.53 -6.42
N GLU A 15 -10.80 13.35 -6.54
CA GLU A 15 -11.45 12.98 -7.80
C GLU A 15 -11.17 14.02 -8.89
N LYS A 16 -11.15 15.30 -8.53
CA LYS A 16 -10.84 16.37 -9.49
C LYS A 16 -9.36 16.46 -9.86
N HIS A 17 -8.43 16.24 -8.92
CA HIS A 17 -7.01 16.55 -9.11
C HIS A 17 -6.13 15.32 -9.27
N ASN A 18 -6.61 14.14 -8.94
CA ASN A 18 -5.89 12.88 -9.03
C ASN A 18 -6.86 11.69 -9.23
N PRO A 19 -7.70 11.72 -10.28
CA PRO A 19 -8.74 10.70 -10.51
C PRO A 19 -8.15 9.30 -10.73
N ASP A 20 -6.95 9.22 -11.31
CA ASP A 20 -6.27 7.98 -11.69
C ASP A 20 -5.16 7.60 -10.72
N ALA A 21 -5.35 7.91 -9.42
CA ALA A 21 -4.37 7.56 -8.40
C ALA A 21 -4.27 6.05 -8.23
N GLU A 22 -3.07 5.53 -8.46
CA GLU A 22 -2.76 4.11 -8.37
C GLU A 22 -1.41 3.89 -7.66
N THR A 23 -1.02 2.62 -7.51
CA THR A 23 0.31 2.28 -6.99
C THR A 23 1.41 2.74 -7.95
N GLU A 24 2.55 3.16 -7.38
CA GLU A 24 3.75 3.48 -8.17
C GLU A 24 4.62 2.23 -8.45
N LEU A 25 4.24 1.05 -7.95
CA LEU A 25 4.89 -0.21 -8.28
C LEU A 25 4.53 -0.64 -9.71
N ILE A 26 5.52 -1.15 -10.45
CA ILE A 26 5.37 -1.66 -11.83
C ILE A 26 5.17 -3.17 -11.75
N TYR A 27 4.10 -3.66 -12.36
CA TYR A 27 3.73 -5.08 -12.42
C TYR A 27 2.77 -5.32 -13.59
N ASP A 28 2.76 -6.54 -14.13
CA ASP A 28 1.89 -6.96 -15.23
C ASP A 28 0.76 -7.90 -14.75
N ASP A 29 0.97 -8.62 -13.64
CA ASP A 29 0.05 -9.62 -13.13
C ASP A 29 0.03 -9.68 -11.59
N PRO A 30 -0.90 -10.44 -10.96
CA PRO A 30 -1.01 -10.58 -9.51
C PRO A 30 0.26 -11.14 -8.82
N TYR A 31 0.98 -12.07 -9.48
CA TYR A 31 2.22 -12.61 -8.94
C TYR A 31 3.30 -11.53 -8.85
N GLN A 32 3.49 -10.77 -9.92
CA GLN A 32 4.44 -9.67 -9.95
C GLN A 32 4.11 -8.59 -8.91
N LEU A 33 2.83 -8.23 -8.76
CA LEU A 33 2.40 -7.31 -7.72
C LEU A 33 2.73 -7.84 -6.33
N LEU A 34 2.44 -9.12 -6.04
CA LEU A 34 2.71 -9.73 -4.74
C LEU A 34 4.21 -9.67 -4.40
N VAL A 35 5.08 -10.03 -5.35
CA VAL A 35 6.54 -9.91 -5.21
C VAL A 35 6.94 -8.46 -4.94
N ALA A 36 6.46 -7.53 -5.75
CA ALA A 36 6.81 -6.11 -5.63
C ALA A 36 6.36 -5.53 -4.27
N VAL A 37 5.16 -5.86 -3.79
CA VAL A 37 4.65 -5.38 -2.50
C VAL A 37 5.45 -5.97 -1.33
N ILE A 38 5.85 -7.25 -1.36
CA ILE A 38 6.74 -7.84 -0.35
C ILE A 38 8.09 -7.10 -0.34
N LEU A 39 8.64 -6.82 -1.51
CA LEU A 39 9.91 -6.10 -1.63
C LEU A 39 9.80 -4.63 -1.20
N SER A 40 8.65 -3.99 -1.31
CA SER A 40 8.44 -2.59 -0.95
C SER A 40 8.43 -2.33 0.57
N ALA A 41 8.32 -3.36 1.40
CA ALA A 41 8.37 -3.21 2.86
C ALA A 41 9.69 -2.52 3.28
N GLN A 42 9.59 -1.31 3.84
CA GLN A 42 10.73 -0.45 4.23
C GLN A 42 11.72 -0.19 3.07
N CYS A 43 11.24 -0.16 1.84
CA CYS A 43 12.01 0.15 0.65
C CYS A 43 11.21 1.11 -0.23
N THR A 44 11.88 1.94 -1.04
CA THR A 44 11.19 2.85 -1.96
C THR A 44 10.69 2.10 -3.18
N ASP A 45 9.51 2.48 -3.70
CA ASP A 45 8.95 1.88 -4.92
C ASP A 45 9.93 2.02 -6.11
N LYS A 46 10.63 3.16 -6.21
CA LYS A 46 11.69 3.35 -7.21
C LYS A 46 12.76 2.26 -7.15
N ARG A 47 13.24 1.91 -5.94
CA ARG A 47 14.25 0.85 -5.77
C ARG A 47 13.67 -0.52 -6.13
N VAL A 48 12.43 -0.79 -5.76
CA VAL A 48 11.74 -2.03 -6.12
C VAL A 48 11.62 -2.14 -7.63
N ASN A 49 11.11 -1.10 -8.30
CA ASN A 49 10.94 -1.07 -9.76
C ASN A 49 12.25 -1.21 -10.55
N MET A 50 13.38 -0.80 -9.97
CA MET A 50 14.71 -1.04 -10.57
C MET A 50 15.19 -2.49 -10.37
N THR A 51 14.64 -3.22 -9.42
CA THR A 51 15.10 -4.55 -9.02
C THR A 51 14.24 -5.66 -9.65
N THR A 52 12.93 -5.47 -9.70
CA THR A 52 11.95 -6.50 -10.12
C THR A 52 12.08 -6.98 -11.55
N PRO A 53 12.48 -6.19 -12.57
CA PRO A 53 12.60 -6.69 -13.94
C PRO A 53 13.51 -7.90 -14.07
N ALA A 54 14.70 -7.86 -13.45
CA ALA A 54 15.64 -8.98 -13.48
C ALA A 54 15.12 -10.23 -12.74
N ILE A 55 14.27 -10.03 -11.71
CA ILE A 55 13.60 -11.13 -11.00
C ILE A 55 12.56 -11.77 -11.92
N PHE A 56 11.73 -10.97 -12.58
CA PHE A 56 10.65 -11.47 -13.44
C PHE A 56 11.18 -12.10 -14.74
N GLU A 57 12.29 -11.65 -15.26
CA GLU A 57 12.99 -12.32 -16.37
C GLU A 57 13.47 -13.72 -15.96
N LYS A 58 14.05 -13.87 -14.77
CA LYS A 58 14.57 -15.15 -14.27
C LYS A 58 13.49 -16.07 -13.74
N TYR A 59 12.47 -15.51 -13.09
CA TYR A 59 11.37 -16.22 -12.46
C TYR A 59 10.04 -15.61 -12.94
N PRO A 60 9.61 -15.90 -14.18
CA PRO A 60 8.42 -15.26 -14.77
C PRO A 60 7.11 -15.65 -14.08
N GLU A 61 7.09 -16.81 -13.42
CA GLU A 61 5.91 -17.37 -12.77
C GLU A 61 6.22 -17.88 -11.35
N VAL A 62 5.18 -18.03 -10.55
CA VAL A 62 5.28 -18.52 -9.18
C VAL A 62 5.96 -19.88 -9.08
N GLU A 63 5.71 -20.77 -10.05
CA GLU A 63 6.34 -22.09 -10.09
C GLU A 63 7.86 -21.99 -10.22
N ALA A 64 8.35 -21.15 -11.11
CA ALA A 64 9.79 -20.92 -11.28
C ALA A 64 10.43 -20.40 -10.00
N LEU A 65 9.78 -19.44 -9.33
CA LEU A 65 10.27 -18.87 -8.07
C LEU A 65 10.22 -19.89 -6.91
N SER A 66 9.25 -20.81 -6.92
CA SER A 66 9.13 -21.86 -5.88
C SER A 66 10.33 -22.85 -5.87
N LYS A 67 10.97 -23.01 -7.03
CA LYS A 67 12.13 -23.88 -7.24
C LYS A 67 13.46 -23.18 -7.00
N ALA A 68 13.46 -21.86 -6.77
CA ALA A 68 14.68 -21.10 -6.54
C ALA A 68 15.37 -21.49 -5.23
N SER A 69 16.72 -21.53 -5.25
CA SER A 69 17.50 -21.56 -4.03
C SER A 69 17.68 -20.16 -3.44
N PHE A 70 18.11 -20.08 -2.18
CA PHE A 70 18.47 -18.81 -1.58
C PHE A 70 19.63 -18.13 -2.34
N GLU A 71 20.63 -18.90 -2.68
CA GLU A 71 21.84 -18.48 -3.36
C GLU A 71 21.55 -17.93 -4.76
N ASP A 72 20.57 -18.50 -5.45
CA ASP A 72 20.15 -18.05 -6.79
C ASP A 72 19.35 -16.77 -6.78
N LEU A 73 18.45 -16.59 -5.79
CA LEU A 73 17.56 -15.40 -5.74
C LEU A 73 18.22 -14.19 -5.05
N PHE A 74 19.02 -14.43 -4.00
CA PHE A 74 19.63 -13.37 -3.19
C PHE A 74 20.40 -12.30 -4.00
N PRO A 75 21.21 -12.65 -5.02
CA PRO A 75 21.93 -11.65 -5.82
C PRO A 75 21.03 -10.59 -6.44
N TYR A 76 19.81 -10.94 -6.84
CA TYR A 76 18.85 -10.02 -7.46
C TYR A 76 18.29 -9.00 -6.48
N ILE A 77 18.15 -9.36 -5.19
CA ILE A 77 17.48 -8.50 -4.20
C ILE A 77 18.42 -7.93 -3.13
N LYS A 78 19.75 -8.17 -3.23
CA LYS A 78 20.75 -7.70 -2.25
C LYS A 78 20.74 -6.19 -2.01
N SER A 79 20.25 -5.39 -2.98
CA SER A 79 20.13 -3.94 -2.86
C SER A 79 18.84 -3.45 -2.17
N ILE A 80 17.91 -4.36 -1.90
CA ILE A 80 16.65 -4.11 -1.20
C ILE A 80 16.88 -4.16 0.32
N SER A 81 16.13 -3.37 1.09
CA SER A 81 16.18 -3.41 2.55
C SER A 81 15.84 -4.81 3.08
N TYR A 82 16.59 -5.31 4.05
CA TYR A 82 16.42 -6.65 4.67
C TYR A 82 16.44 -7.81 3.66
N PRO A 83 17.45 -7.91 2.78
CA PRO A 83 17.44 -8.83 1.65
C PRO A 83 17.36 -10.29 2.07
N ASN A 84 18.06 -10.69 3.15
CA ASN A 84 18.03 -12.07 3.64
C ASN A 84 16.62 -12.57 3.98
N ASN A 85 15.84 -11.76 4.72
CA ASN A 85 14.49 -12.13 5.10
C ASN A 85 13.57 -12.12 3.88
N LYS A 86 13.71 -11.14 3.00
CA LYS A 86 12.89 -11.04 1.79
C LYS A 86 13.15 -12.17 0.81
N THR A 87 14.40 -12.62 0.66
CA THR A 87 14.72 -13.83 -0.12
C THR A 87 13.96 -15.05 0.41
N LYS A 88 14.05 -15.29 1.72
CA LYS A 88 13.33 -16.41 2.37
C LYS A 88 11.81 -16.26 2.21
N HIS A 89 11.29 -15.06 2.39
CA HIS A 89 9.86 -14.79 2.24
C HIS A 89 9.36 -15.05 0.82
N LEU A 90 10.06 -14.58 -0.20
CA LEU A 90 9.66 -14.79 -1.60
C LEU A 90 9.67 -16.26 -1.98
N ILE A 91 10.70 -17.01 -1.62
CA ILE A 91 10.78 -18.46 -1.87
C ILE A 91 9.68 -19.20 -1.09
N GLY A 92 9.51 -18.88 0.20
CA GLY A 92 8.49 -19.48 1.03
C GLY A 92 7.07 -19.16 0.56
N MET A 93 6.82 -17.93 0.15
CA MET A 93 5.55 -17.49 -0.45
C MET A 93 5.24 -18.32 -1.71
N ALA A 94 6.19 -18.42 -2.64
CA ALA A 94 6.00 -19.18 -3.88
C ALA A 94 5.74 -20.68 -3.60
N LYS A 95 6.49 -21.30 -2.69
CA LYS A 95 6.24 -22.69 -2.27
C LYS A 95 4.86 -22.87 -1.67
N THR A 96 4.45 -21.99 -0.76
CA THR A 96 3.13 -22.05 -0.14
C THR A 96 2.01 -21.91 -1.17
N ILE A 97 2.17 -21.04 -2.20
CA ILE A 97 1.20 -20.91 -3.28
C ILE A 97 1.10 -22.21 -4.09
N MET A 98 2.22 -22.83 -4.43
CA MET A 98 2.22 -24.10 -5.15
C MET A 98 1.57 -25.23 -4.33
N GLU A 99 1.91 -25.33 -3.04
CA GLU A 99 1.47 -26.42 -2.17
C GLU A 99 0.01 -26.32 -1.73
N LYS A 100 -0.45 -25.10 -1.37
CA LYS A 100 -1.77 -24.89 -0.77
C LYS A 100 -2.81 -24.34 -1.73
N PHE A 101 -2.38 -23.61 -2.76
CA PHE A 101 -3.27 -22.90 -3.68
C PHE A 101 -3.12 -23.33 -5.15
N ASN A 102 -2.47 -24.50 -5.39
CA ASN A 102 -2.29 -25.08 -6.73
C ASN A 102 -1.70 -24.08 -7.76
N GLY A 103 -0.78 -23.22 -7.33
CA GLY A 103 -0.16 -22.21 -8.20
C GLY A 103 -1.00 -20.93 -8.41
N HIS A 104 -2.23 -20.87 -7.89
CA HIS A 104 -3.08 -19.68 -8.01
C HIS A 104 -2.82 -18.70 -6.87
N ILE A 105 -2.67 -17.42 -7.20
CA ILE A 105 -2.52 -16.37 -6.20
C ILE A 105 -3.85 -16.22 -5.42
N PRO A 106 -3.86 -16.44 -4.10
CA PRO A 106 -5.07 -16.27 -3.32
C PRO A 106 -5.51 -14.79 -3.27
N MET A 107 -6.83 -14.55 -3.24
CA MET A 107 -7.40 -13.23 -3.35
C MET A 107 -8.23 -12.83 -2.11
N THR A 108 -8.24 -13.64 -1.06
CA THR A 108 -8.82 -13.27 0.23
C THR A 108 -7.75 -12.86 1.24
N ILE A 109 -8.10 -11.96 2.17
CA ILE A 109 -7.16 -11.52 3.22
C ILE A 109 -6.73 -12.72 4.07
N GLU A 110 -7.66 -13.60 4.40
CA GLU A 110 -7.47 -14.79 5.23
C GLU A 110 -6.49 -15.78 4.62
N GLU A 111 -6.48 -15.91 3.31
CA GLU A 111 -5.54 -16.78 2.59
C GLU A 111 -4.19 -16.08 2.37
N LEU A 112 -4.22 -14.81 1.96
CA LEU A 112 -3.00 -14.04 1.71
C LEU A 112 -2.10 -13.93 2.94
N ILE A 113 -2.65 -13.79 4.15
CA ILE A 113 -1.86 -13.73 5.39
C ILE A 113 -1.19 -15.05 5.77
N GLN A 114 -1.53 -16.17 5.12
CA GLN A 114 -0.83 -17.45 5.30
C GLN A 114 0.50 -17.47 4.52
N LEU A 115 0.70 -16.55 3.60
CA LEU A 115 1.91 -16.49 2.78
C LEU A 115 3.06 -15.84 3.56
N PRO A 116 4.26 -16.45 3.58
CA PRO A 116 5.45 -15.83 4.17
C PRO A 116 5.70 -14.42 3.62
N GLY A 117 5.92 -13.47 4.52
CA GLY A 117 6.16 -12.07 4.16
C GLY A 117 4.90 -11.24 3.90
N VAL A 118 3.72 -11.85 3.96
CA VAL A 118 2.43 -11.17 3.76
C VAL A 118 1.73 -10.95 5.10
N GLY A 119 1.70 -9.70 5.56
CA GLY A 119 0.88 -9.28 6.69
C GLY A 119 -0.45 -8.69 6.23
N ARG A 120 -1.33 -8.33 7.17
CA ARG A 120 -2.64 -7.70 6.89
C ARG A 120 -2.54 -6.50 5.95
N LYS A 121 -1.53 -5.62 6.15
CA LYS A 121 -1.34 -4.46 5.27
C LYS A 121 -1.07 -4.89 3.83
N THR A 122 -0.18 -5.85 3.62
CA THR A 122 0.14 -6.38 2.28
C THR A 122 -1.08 -7.02 1.64
N ALA A 123 -1.83 -7.83 2.38
CA ALA A 123 -3.07 -8.45 1.91
C ALA A 123 -4.11 -7.39 1.48
N ASN A 124 -4.32 -6.34 2.29
CA ASN A 124 -5.19 -5.23 1.91
C ASN A 124 -4.75 -4.52 0.62
N VAL A 125 -3.44 -4.34 0.41
CA VAL A 125 -2.92 -3.74 -0.84
C VAL A 125 -3.24 -4.66 -2.03
N ILE A 126 -2.93 -5.95 -1.94
CA ILE A 126 -3.14 -6.91 -3.04
C ILE A 126 -4.62 -6.95 -3.43
N THR A 127 -5.52 -7.17 -2.48
CA THR A 127 -6.97 -7.27 -2.74
C THR A 127 -7.57 -5.96 -3.24
N SER A 128 -7.07 -4.82 -2.76
CA SER A 128 -7.53 -3.50 -3.21
C SER A 128 -7.05 -3.18 -4.63
N VAL A 129 -5.81 -3.53 -4.98
CA VAL A 129 -5.24 -3.21 -6.30
C VAL A 129 -5.74 -4.15 -7.39
N ILE A 130 -5.78 -5.47 -7.12
CA ILE A 130 -6.18 -6.46 -8.13
C ILE A 130 -7.70 -6.53 -8.30
N ASP A 131 -8.45 -6.70 -7.20
CA ASP A 131 -9.90 -6.92 -7.24
C ASP A 131 -10.72 -5.66 -6.98
N ARG A 132 -10.06 -4.52 -6.76
CA ARG A 132 -10.73 -3.27 -6.34
C ARG A 132 -11.61 -3.46 -5.11
N GLN A 133 -11.29 -4.45 -4.28
CA GLN A 133 -12.02 -4.66 -3.03
C GLN A 133 -11.92 -3.42 -2.14
N PRO A 134 -12.97 -3.09 -1.38
CA PRO A 134 -12.99 -1.89 -0.53
C PRO A 134 -12.15 -2.09 0.74
N ASN A 135 -10.88 -2.45 0.55
CA ASN A 135 -9.89 -2.65 1.60
C ASN A 135 -8.94 -1.45 1.70
N MET A 136 -8.76 -0.94 2.91
CA MET A 136 -7.93 0.23 3.18
C MET A 136 -6.63 -0.20 3.87
N ALA A 137 -5.52 -0.27 3.14
CA ALA A 137 -4.23 -0.48 3.75
C ALA A 137 -3.75 0.81 4.46
N VAL A 138 -3.50 0.75 5.76
CA VAL A 138 -3.03 1.90 6.54
C VAL A 138 -1.55 1.80 6.80
N ASP A 139 -0.77 2.55 6.01
CA ASP A 139 0.65 2.77 6.25
C ASP A 139 0.90 4.05 7.05
N THR A 140 2.18 4.41 7.22
CA THR A 140 2.56 5.64 7.94
C THR A 140 2.07 6.92 7.25
N HIS A 141 1.89 6.92 5.93
CA HIS A 141 1.37 8.06 5.17
C HIS A 141 -0.13 8.19 5.38
N VAL A 142 -0.89 7.13 5.13
CA VAL A 142 -2.35 7.10 5.35
C VAL A 142 -2.67 7.46 6.79
N PHE A 143 -1.97 6.86 7.77
CA PHE A 143 -2.14 7.14 9.18
C PHE A 143 -1.94 8.63 9.52
N ARG A 144 -0.83 9.20 9.07
CA ARG A 144 -0.50 10.60 9.33
C ARG A 144 -1.45 11.57 8.66
N VAL A 145 -1.73 11.34 7.37
CA VAL A 145 -2.55 12.25 6.56
C VAL A 145 -3.97 12.28 7.08
N SER A 146 -4.60 11.11 7.33
CA SER A 146 -5.96 11.03 7.83
C SER A 146 -6.12 11.70 9.19
N LYS A 147 -5.13 11.55 10.09
CA LYS A 147 -5.12 12.26 11.38
C LYS A 147 -4.95 13.77 11.24
N ARG A 148 -4.03 14.22 10.39
CA ARG A 148 -3.78 15.66 10.17
C ARG A 148 -4.96 16.37 9.53
N ILE A 149 -5.59 15.77 8.53
CA ILE A 149 -6.80 16.33 7.92
C ILE A 149 -7.95 16.31 8.95
N GLY A 150 -7.97 15.32 9.85
CA GLY A 150 -9.04 15.10 10.82
C GLY A 150 -10.17 14.25 10.25
N LEU A 151 -9.84 13.30 9.38
CA LEU A 151 -10.75 12.27 8.88
C LEU A 151 -11.09 11.25 9.97
N VAL A 152 -10.15 10.99 10.86
CA VAL A 152 -10.32 10.03 11.96
C VAL A 152 -10.25 10.73 13.32
N PRO A 153 -10.90 10.18 14.37
CA PRO A 153 -10.84 10.74 15.70
C PRO A 153 -9.43 10.61 16.31
N THR A 154 -9.15 11.44 17.31
CA THR A 154 -7.87 11.39 18.03
C THR A 154 -7.65 10.06 18.75
N SER A 155 -8.72 9.38 19.15
CA SER A 155 -8.72 8.06 19.77
C SER A 155 -8.29 6.92 18.85
N ALA A 156 -8.34 7.10 17.52
CA ALA A 156 -7.83 6.10 16.56
C ALA A 156 -6.29 6.12 16.57
N THR A 157 -5.67 5.40 17.51
CA THR A 157 -4.22 5.41 17.74
C THR A 157 -3.47 4.26 17.06
N THR A 158 -4.18 3.29 16.51
CA THR A 158 -3.59 2.14 15.79
C THR A 158 -3.95 2.16 14.30
N PRO A 159 -3.13 1.55 13.42
CA PRO A 159 -3.48 1.40 12.01
C PRO A 159 -4.85 0.75 11.79
N LEU A 160 -5.18 -0.29 12.55
CA LEU A 160 -6.47 -0.98 12.46
C LEU A 160 -7.65 -0.07 12.86
N ALA A 161 -7.49 0.78 13.88
CA ALA A 161 -8.52 1.74 14.26
C ALA A 161 -8.73 2.79 13.16
N VAL A 162 -7.65 3.27 12.53
CA VAL A 162 -7.71 4.20 11.40
C VAL A 162 -8.36 3.54 10.18
N GLU A 163 -8.00 2.30 9.84
CA GLU A 163 -8.61 1.50 8.78
C GLU A 163 -10.13 1.42 8.93
N LYS A 164 -10.62 1.02 10.12
CA LYS A 164 -12.06 0.91 10.42
C LYS A 164 -12.79 2.24 10.25
N GLU A 165 -12.21 3.33 10.74
CA GLU A 165 -12.82 4.66 10.62
C GLU A 165 -12.86 5.15 9.18
N LEU A 166 -11.82 4.91 8.39
CA LEU A 166 -11.79 5.29 6.97
C LEU A 166 -12.81 4.48 6.17
N ILE A 167 -12.86 3.16 6.32
CA ILE A 167 -13.82 2.28 5.64
C ILE A 167 -15.26 2.65 5.99
N LYS A 168 -15.53 3.00 7.26
CA LYS A 168 -16.87 3.42 7.71
C LYS A 168 -17.38 4.70 7.04
N ASN A 169 -16.49 5.62 6.72
CA ASN A 169 -16.88 6.98 6.31
C ASN A 169 -16.61 7.28 4.82
N ILE A 170 -15.82 6.47 4.13
CA ILE A 170 -15.57 6.60 2.69
C ILE A 170 -16.57 5.71 1.95
N PRO A 171 -17.28 6.19 0.92
CA PRO A 171 -18.11 5.35 0.07
C PRO A 171 -17.27 4.21 -0.55
N LYS A 172 -17.87 3.00 -0.66
CA LYS A 172 -17.15 1.79 -1.05
C LYS A 172 -16.40 1.93 -2.39
N GLU A 173 -17.01 2.61 -3.35
CA GLU A 173 -16.47 2.88 -4.67
C GLU A 173 -15.18 3.70 -4.68
N TYR A 174 -14.93 4.46 -3.60
CA TYR A 174 -13.73 5.30 -3.49
C TYR A 174 -12.63 4.70 -2.61
N ILE A 175 -12.89 3.63 -1.87
CA ILE A 175 -11.92 3.13 -0.86
C ILE A 175 -10.59 2.75 -1.51
N HIS A 176 -10.60 2.05 -2.65
CA HIS A 176 -9.38 1.66 -3.37
C HIS A 176 -8.57 2.88 -3.82
N LYS A 177 -9.23 3.90 -4.39
CA LYS A 177 -8.59 5.16 -4.78
C LYS A 177 -8.12 5.97 -3.57
N ALA A 178 -8.93 6.04 -2.52
CA ALA A 178 -8.63 6.81 -1.32
C ALA A 178 -7.34 6.35 -0.62
N HIS A 179 -7.03 5.06 -0.68
CA HIS A 179 -5.76 4.51 -0.23
C HIS A 179 -4.58 5.20 -0.96
N HIS A 180 -4.61 5.22 -2.30
CA HIS A 180 -3.56 5.84 -3.10
C HIS A 180 -3.52 7.36 -2.96
N TRP A 181 -4.68 8.04 -2.92
CA TRP A 181 -4.75 9.47 -2.66
C TRP A 181 -4.03 9.87 -1.37
N LEU A 182 -4.30 9.16 -0.28
CA LEU A 182 -3.71 9.46 1.02
C LEU A 182 -2.21 9.14 1.05
N ILE A 183 -1.76 8.07 0.40
CA ILE A 183 -0.33 7.74 0.28
C ILE A 183 0.40 8.82 -0.52
N LEU A 184 -0.05 9.10 -1.75
CA LEU A 184 0.62 10.05 -2.65
C LEU A 184 0.61 11.46 -2.04
N HIS A 185 -0.51 11.89 -1.45
CA HIS A 185 -0.58 13.15 -0.73
C HIS A 185 0.41 13.19 0.46
N GLY A 186 0.56 12.08 1.16
CA GLY A 186 1.50 11.94 2.27
C GLY A 186 2.96 11.95 1.81
N ARG A 187 3.27 11.38 0.64
CA ARG A 187 4.62 11.37 0.07
C ARG A 187 5.04 12.76 -0.42
N TYR A 188 4.16 13.45 -1.15
CA TYR A 188 4.55 14.62 -1.93
C TYR A 188 4.11 15.97 -1.34
N ILE A 189 3.01 16.01 -0.58
CA ILE A 189 2.45 17.25 -0.03
C ILE A 189 2.48 17.27 1.49
N CYS A 190 1.80 16.34 2.15
CA CYS A 190 1.70 16.29 3.60
C CYS A 190 2.87 15.51 4.23
N ILE A 191 4.10 15.94 3.91
CA ILE A 191 5.37 15.32 4.35
C ILE A 191 5.47 15.33 5.89
N ALA A 192 6.17 14.33 6.46
CA ALA A 192 6.18 14.12 7.91
C ALA A 192 6.74 15.33 8.70
N ARG A 193 7.93 15.78 8.35
CA ARG A 193 8.64 16.88 9.09
C ARG A 193 8.21 18.26 8.62
N THR A 194 8.17 18.49 7.32
CA THR A 194 7.89 19.80 6.71
C THR A 194 6.76 19.71 5.68
N PRO A 195 5.48 19.65 6.12
CA PRO A 195 4.37 19.57 5.19
C PRO A 195 4.25 20.83 4.33
N ARG A 196 4.01 20.66 3.04
CA ARG A 196 3.88 21.76 2.07
C ARG A 196 2.49 22.39 2.12
N CYS A 197 2.11 22.90 3.31
CA CYS A 197 0.79 23.45 3.56
C CYS A 197 0.44 24.64 2.65
N GLY A 198 1.44 25.43 2.24
CA GLY A 198 1.24 26.59 1.35
C GLY A 198 0.55 26.23 0.02
N VAL A 199 0.89 25.08 -0.57
CA VAL A 199 0.35 24.60 -1.86
C VAL A 199 -0.71 23.53 -1.72
N CYS A 200 -1.07 23.14 -0.49
CA CYS A 200 -2.03 22.06 -0.24
C CYS A 200 -3.47 22.53 -0.49
N GLY A 201 -4.18 21.92 -1.44
CA GLY A 201 -5.58 22.24 -1.72
C GLY A 201 -6.56 21.77 -0.64
N LEU A 202 -6.11 20.90 0.29
CA LEU A 202 -6.94 20.42 1.41
C LEU A 202 -6.96 21.37 2.62
N LYS A 203 -6.30 22.55 2.56
CA LYS A 203 -6.28 23.54 3.66
C LYS A 203 -7.66 23.83 4.26
N PRO A 204 -8.73 24.07 3.45
CA PRO A 204 -10.05 24.40 4.00
C PRO A 204 -10.62 23.33 4.94
N ALA A 205 -10.32 22.06 4.66
CA ALA A 205 -10.80 20.92 5.43
C ALA A 205 -9.83 20.46 6.53
N CYS A 206 -8.57 20.90 6.49
CA CYS A 206 -7.49 20.33 7.30
C CYS A 206 -7.46 20.89 8.73
N LYS A 207 -7.65 20.01 9.75
CA LYS A 207 -7.56 20.40 11.16
C LYS A 207 -6.13 20.81 11.56
N TYR A 208 -5.11 20.11 11.02
CA TYR A 208 -3.72 20.42 11.29
C TYR A 208 -3.36 21.82 10.78
N PHE A 209 -3.78 22.17 9.56
CA PHE A 209 -3.54 23.50 9.01
C PHE A 209 -4.18 24.58 9.90
N LYS A 210 -5.46 24.41 10.23
CA LYS A 210 -6.19 25.37 11.09
C LYS A 210 -5.55 25.55 12.46
N LYS A 211 -4.97 24.48 13.04
CA LYS A 211 -4.33 24.56 14.36
C LYS A 211 -2.97 25.28 14.34
N ASN A 212 -2.22 25.17 13.23
CA ASN A 212 -0.81 25.60 13.20
C ASN A 212 -0.54 26.84 12.34
N TYR A 213 -1.50 27.25 11.49
CA TYR A 213 -1.29 28.34 10.51
C TYR A 213 -2.48 29.30 10.40
N SER A 214 -3.52 29.14 11.24
CA SER A 214 -4.68 30.07 11.31
C SER A 214 -4.62 30.90 12.53
#